data_d29124678771dcd4459c8b19e8289632
#
_entry.id   d29124678771dcd4459c8b19e8289632
#
_cell.length_a   1.000
_cell.length_b   1.000
_cell.length_c   1.000
_cell.angle_alpha   90.00
_cell.angle_beta   90.00
_cell.angle_gamma   90.00
#
_symmetry.space_group_name_H-M   'P 1'
#
loop_
_entity.id
_entity.type
_entity.pdbx_description
1 polymer ?
#
loop_
_entity_poly.entity_id
_entity_poly.type
_entity_poly.pdbx_seq_one_letter_code
_entity_poly.pdbx_strand_id
1 'polypeptide(L)'
;MAKGPAKPPPAPALIADHVSDQDRPTRREILTRVGAGVGVLAGAGLIGRLTWDHGGFGQTVGTGARQVRDYRLKDPSEHAELAIARARIDEISPDAEVIVKRAVDALGGMKRFISRGDVVVIKPNIGWDRMPIHAANTNPNVVAAVAKLAFDAGAKKVVVADGSCNDPARCFQRSGIMKKASAVGADVILPAEHRFRTMRLKGDVLDEWPVFTTLVEADKVINVPIAKHHNLAKFTAAMKNWYGVLGGRRNRLHQNIDTSIADLATFMRPTLTIIDAMRVLMRNGPQGGNIDDAKDMHTIVASVDQVAADAFACTLIGQHRDNLPYLKMAHERGIGTMFWENLRVKEV
;
A
#
# COMPACT_ATOMS: atom_id res chain seq x y z
N MET A 1 4.26 -65.59 -30.08
CA MET A 1 2.96 -65.19 -30.66
C MET A 1 2.49 -63.92 -29.90
N ALA A 2 2.67 -62.76 -30.50
CA ALA A 2 2.30 -61.47 -29.91
C ALA A 2 0.85 -61.15 -30.29
N LYS A 3 -0.01 -60.92 -29.27
CA LYS A 3 -1.38 -60.41 -29.47
C LYS A 3 -1.33 -58.93 -29.81
N GLY A 4 -1.92 -58.54 -30.96
CA GLY A 4 -2.06 -57.16 -31.40
C GLY A 4 -3.02 -56.34 -30.53
N PRO A 5 -2.98 -55.00 -30.61
CA PRO A 5 -3.75 -54.12 -29.76
C PRO A 5 -5.24 -54.13 -30.06
N ALA A 6 -6.05 -54.06 -29.01
CA ALA A 6 -7.51 -54.03 -29.05
C ALA A 6 -8.05 -52.75 -29.69
N LYS A 7 -9.11 -52.89 -30.49
CA LYS A 7 -9.81 -51.82 -31.19
C LYS A 7 -10.57 -50.93 -30.19
N PRO A 8 -10.54 -49.58 -30.33
CA PRO A 8 -11.28 -48.72 -29.42
C PRO A 8 -12.80 -48.84 -29.60
N PRO A 9 -13.58 -48.53 -28.56
CA PRO A 9 -15.05 -48.61 -28.62
C PRO A 9 -15.61 -47.48 -29.51
N PRO A 10 -16.81 -47.70 -30.10
CA PRO A 10 -17.46 -46.72 -30.96
C PRO A 10 -17.94 -45.51 -30.15
N ALA A 11 -17.84 -44.30 -30.79
CA ALA A 11 -18.30 -43.05 -30.23
C ALA A 11 -19.81 -43.05 -29.97
N PRO A 12 -20.31 -42.38 -28.91
CA PRO A 12 -21.73 -42.29 -28.64
C PRO A 12 -22.43 -41.46 -29.72
N ALA A 13 -23.61 -41.96 -30.16
CA ALA A 13 -24.44 -41.29 -31.13
C ALA A 13 -24.95 -39.95 -30.58
N LEU A 14 -24.75 -38.86 -31.35
CA LEU A 14 -25.35 -37.56 -31.10
C LEU A 14 -26.87 -37.69 -31.24
N ILE A 15 -27.61 -37.55 -30.16
CA ILE A 15 -29.05 -37.36 -30.16
C ILE A 15 -29.30 -35.96 -30.72
N ALA A 16 -29.81 -35.86 -31.92
CA ALA A 16 -30.30 -34.63 -32.49
C ALA A 16 -31.64 -34.30 -31.82
N ASP A 17 -31.63 -33.34 -30.89
CA ASP A 17 -32.85 -32.75 -30.38
C ASP A 17 -33.57 -32.00 -31.51
N HIS A 18 -34.68 -32.56 -31.94
CA HIS A 18 -35.64 -31.90 -32.83
C HIS A 18 -36.33 -30.80 -32.06
N VAL A 19 -35.76 -29.58 -32.12
CA VAL A 19 -36.49 -28.36 -31.74
C VAL A 19 -37.59 -28.15 -32.77
N SER A 20 -38.86 -28.21 -32.36
CA SER A 20 -40.02 -27.99 -33.24
C SER A 20 -39.98 -26.54 -33.76
N ASP A 21 -40.37 -26.34 -35.00
CA ASP A 21 -40.43 -25.00 -35.64
C ASP A 21 -41.42 -24.04 -34.93
N GLN A 22 -42.23 -24.53 -33.98
CA GLN A 22 -43.16 -23.74 -33.18
C GLN A 22 -42.48 -22.96 -32.04
N ASP A 23 -41.25 -23.30 -31.65
CA ASP A 23 -40.51 -22.64 -30.54
C ASP A 23 -39.55 -21.52 -31.00
N ARG A 24 -39.53 -21.22 -32.30
CA ARG A 24 -38.69 -20.14 -32.82
C ARG A 24 -39.35 -18.78 -32.58
N PRO A 25 -38.71 -17.87 -31.84
CA PRO A 25 -39.28 -16.55 -31.60
C PRO A 25 -39.45 -15.78 -32.94
N THR A 26 -40.59 -15.14 -33.11
CA THR A 26 -40.90 -14.34 -34.30
C THR A 26 -39.95 -13.14 -34.38
N ARG A 27 -39.74 -12.61 -35.62
CA ARG A 27 -38.94 -11.40 -35.82
C ARG A 27 -39.40 -10.24 -34.94
N ARG A 28 -40.69 -10.13 -34.64
CA ARG A 28 -41.24 -9.11 -33.76
C ARG A 28 -40.82 -9.32 -32.32
N GLU A 29 -40.81 -10.56 -31.81
CA GLU A 29 -40.35 -10.87 -30.46
C GLU A 29 -38.85 -10.66 -30.27
N ILE A 30 -38.05 -11.01 -31.29
CA ILE A 30 -36.60 -10.73 -31.28
C ILE A 30 -36.36 -9.21 -31.25
N LEU A 31 -37.04 -8.43 -32.08
CA LEU A 31 -36.89 -6.98 -32.10
C LEU A 31 -37.36 -6.33 -30.79
N THR A 32 -38.43 -6.85 -30.17
CA THR A 32 -38.90 -6.36 -28.86
C THR A 32 -37.91 -6.69 -27.74
N ARG A 33 -37.34 -7.89 -27.72
CA ARG A 33 -36.33 -8.30 -26.74
C ARG A 33 -35.02 -7.52 -26.92
N VAL A 34 -34.56 -7.31 -28.13
CA VAL A 34 -33.37 -6.50 -28.45
C VAL A 34 -33.63 -5.04 -28.09
N GLY A 35 -34.80 -4.47 -28.43
CA GLY A 35 -35.17 -3.10 -28.06
C GLY A 35 -35.23 -2.91 -26.54
N ALA A 36 -35.81 -3.86 -25.82
CA ALA A 36 -35.82 -3.83 -24.36
C ALA A 36 -34.41 -3.94 -23.76
N GLY A 37 -33.55 -4.83 -24.30
CA GLY A 37 -32.17 -4.96 -23.88
C GLY A 37 -31.36 -3.67 -24.11
N VAL A 38 -31.52 -3.03 -25.27
CA VAL A 38 -30.85 -1.76 -25.56
C VAL A 38 -31.38 -0.64 -24.65
N GLY A 39 -32.71 -0.61 -24.39
CA GLY A 39 -33.30 0.36 -23.46
C GLY A 39 -32.77 0.22 -22.05
N VAL A 40 -32.60 -1.03 -21.53
CA VAL A 40 -32.03 -1.31 -20.20
C VAL A 40 -30.56 -0.91 -20.14
N LEU A 41 -29.77 -1.21 -21.17
CA LEU A 41 -28.36 -0.82 -21.24
C LEU A 41 -28.18 0.69 -21.35
N ALA A 42 -29.03 1.37 -22.13
CA ALA A 42 -29.03 2.84 -22.25
C ALA A 42 -29.48 3.49 -20.92
N GLY A 43 -30.52 2.95 -20.27
CA GLY A 43 -30.98 3.40 -18.95
C GLY A 43 -29.94 3.19 -17.86
N ALA A 44 -29.32 2.01 -17.79
CA ALA A 44 -28.24 1.72 -16.87
C ALA A 44 -27.01 2.60 -17.12
N GLY A 45 -26.66 2.87 -18.38
CA GLY A 45 -25.59 3.79 -18.76
C GLY A 45 -25.89 5.23 -18.35
N LEU A 46 -27.15 5.69 -18.52
CA LEU A 46 -27.56 7.03 -18.12
C LEU A 46 -27.63 7.18 -16.59
N ILE A 47 -28.19 6.20 -15.87
CA ILE A 47 -28.20 6.16 -14.42
C ILE A 47 -26.77 6.08 -13.89
N GLY A 48 -25.92 5.19 -14.45
CA GLY A 48 -24.52 5.10 -14.10
C GLY A 48 -23.77 6.42 -14.31
N ARG A 49 -24.12 7.17 -15.39
CA ARG A 49 -23.53 8.48 -15.66
C ARG A 49 -24.07 9.58 -14.73
N LEU A 50 -25.33 9.50 -14.33
CA LEU A 50 -25.97 10.45 -13.39
C LEU A 50 -25.61 10.17 -11.92
N THR A 51 -25.38 8.88 -11.58
CA THR A 51 -24.98 8.47 -10.22
C THR A 51 -23.46 8.32 -10.08
N TRP A 52 -22.71 8.38 -11.19
CA TRP A 52 -21.27 8.38 -11.14
C TRP A 52 -20.80 9.69 -10.54
N ASP A 53 -20.44 9.63 -9.28
CA ASP A 53 -19.79 10.74 -8.62
C ASP A 53 -18.41 10.97 -9.25
N HIS A 54 -18.35 11.91 -10.20
CA HIS A 54 -17.08 12.39 -10.76
C HIS A 54 -16.22 13.08 -9.68
N GLY A 55 -16.80 13.35 -8.52
CA GLY A 55 -16.16 13.98 -7.39
C GLY A 55 -15.33 13.04 -6.53
N GLY A 56 -15.50 11.69 -6.54
CA GLY A 56 -14.82 10.71 -5.67
C GLY A 56 -13.90 11.35 -4.62
N PHE A 57 -13.38 10.65 -3.68
CA PHE A 57 -12.62 11.18 -2.54
C PHE A 57 -11.36 12.02 -2.89
N GLY A 58 -11.50 13.06 -3.69
CA GLY A 58 -10.45 14.01 -4.02
C GLY A 58 -11.06 15.30 -4.51
N GLN A 59 -10.49 16.44 -4.17
CA GLN A 59 -10.96 17.73 -4.68
C GLN A 59 -10.61 17.85 -6.17
N THR A 60 -11.61 18.15 -7.00
CA THR A 60 -11.39 18.59 -8.38
C THR A 60 -10.79 19.99 -8.36
N VAL A 61 -9.56 20.13 -8.81
CA VAL A 61 -8.99 21.45 -9.11
C VAL A 61 -9.35 21.75 -10.56
N GLY A 62 -9.75 22.98 -10.88
CA GLY A 62 -10.35 23.46 -12.12
C GLY A 62 -9.89 22.95 -13.51
N THR A 63 -9.02 21.93 -13.54
CA THR A 63 -8.59 21.15 -14.70
C THR A 63 -9.25 19.78 -14.79
N GLY A 64 -10.18 19.43 -13.87
CA GLY A 64 -10.78 18.09 -13.76
C GLY A 64 -9.92 17.02 -13.09
N ALA A 65 -8.66 17.28 -12.80
CA ALA A 65 -7.78 16.33 -12.15
C ALA A 65 -7.96 16.33 -10.62
N ARG A 66 -8.11 15.16 -10.01
CA ARG A 66 -8.25 15.00 -8.56
C ARG A 66 -6.92 15.30 -7.85
N GLN A 67 -7.03 15.94 -6.67
CA GLN A 67 -5.90 16.08 -5.74
C GLN A 67 -6.08 15.15 -4.54
N VAL A 68 -4.96 14.61 -4.05
CA VAL A 68 -4.95 13.84 -2.81
C VAL A 68 -5.06 14.79 -1.63
N ARG A 69 -5.80 14.37 -0.61
CA ARG A 69 -5.92 15.06 0.66
C ARG A 69 -4.57 15.09 1.38
N ASP A 70 -4.27 16.20 2.06
CA ASP A 70 -3.22 16.23 3.07
C ASP A 70 -3.75 15.55 4.34
N TYR A 71 -3.20 14.37 4.65
CA TYR A 71 -3.63 13.55 5.79
C TYR A 71 -2.91 13.90 7.10
N ARG A 72 -1.93 14.82 7.06
CA ARG A 72 -1.18 15.21 8.25
C ARG A 72 -2.09 15.77 9.33
N LEU A 73 -1.74 15.52 10.58
CA LEU A 73 -2.38 16.21 11.70
C LEU A 73 -2.08 17.71 11.64
N LYS A 74 -3.11 18.50 11.86
CA LYS A 74 -3.00 19.95 12.02
C LYS A 74 -2.96 20.37 13.50
N ASP A 75 -2.51 19.46 14.36
CA ASP A 75 -2.52 19.64 15.80
C ASP A 75 -1.14 20.13 16.28
N PRO A 76 -1.04 21.31 16.92
CA PRO A 76 0.20 21.82 17.54
C PRO A 76 0.49 21.14 18.89
N SER A 77 0.24 19.82 19.02
CA SER A 77 0.38 19.10 20.29
C SER A 77 1.81 19.15 20.84
N GLU A 78 1.93 19.09 22.18
CA GLU A 78 3.21 19.00 22.90
C GLU A 78 3.82 17.58 22.89
N HIS A 79 3.16 16.62 22.22
CA HIS A 79 3.65 15.25 22.13
C HIS A 79 4.92 15.14 21.29
N ALA A 80 5.67 14.07 21.48
CA ALA A 80 6.80 13.74 20.61
C ALA A 80 6.38 13.70 19.14
N GLU A 81 7.30 14.04 18.26
CA GLU A 81 7.12 14.07 16.81
C GLU A 81 7.79 12.86 16.14
N LEU A 82 8.79 12.31 16.82
CA LEU A 82 9.49 11.09 16.43
C LEU A 82 9.70 10.22 17.66
N ALA A 83 9.34 8.94 17.55
CA ALA A 83 9.53 7.93 18.59
C ALA A 83 10.36 6.77 18.05
N ILE A 84 11.31 6.31 18.83
CA ILE A 84 12.17 5.18 18.55
C ILE A 84 11.96 4.15 19.65
N ALA A 85 11.26 3.07 19.33
CA ALA A 85 11.02 1.97 20.26
C ALA A 85 11.92 0.78 19.92
N ARG A 86 12.67 0.30 20.91
CA ARG A 86 13.54 -0.88 20.76
C ARG A 86 13.11 -1.98 21.72
N ALA A 87 13.38 -3.24 21.34
CA ALA A 87 13.28 -4.34 22.29
C ALA A 87 14.22 -4.09 23.47
N ARG A 88 13.81 -4.54 24.65
CA ARG A 88 14.68 -4.50 25.83
C ARG A 88 15.79 -5.54 25.69
N ILE A 89 16.93 -5.28 26.31
CA ILE A 89 18.12 -6.15 26.23
C ILE A 89 17.84 -7.56 26.77
N ASP A 90 16.94 -7.67 27.73
CA ASP A 90 16.53 -8.91 28.39
C ASP A 90 15.37 -9.65 27.67
N GLU A 91 14.86 -9.11 26.58
CA GLU A 91 13.73 -9.66 25.86
C GLU A 91 14.21 -10.71 24.84
N ILE A 92 14.05 -12.00 25.18
CA ILE A 92 14.53 -13.15 24.38
C ILE A 92 13.79 -13.26 23.06
N SER A 93 12.51 -12.89 23.02
CA SER A 93 11.66 -12.96 21.82
C SER A 93 10.81 -11.70 21.71
N PRO A 94 11.36 -10.61 21.15
CA PRO A 94 10.68 -9.34 21.10
C PRO A 94 9.37 -9.40 20.30
N ASP A 95 8.26 -8.99 20.94
CA ASP A 95 6.95 -8.93 20.31
C ASP A 95 6.78 -7.61 19.54
N ALA A 96 6.56 -7.72 18.24
CA ALA A 96 6.34 -6.59 17.37
C ALA A 96 5.11 -5.75 17.80
N GLU A 97 4.04 -6.37 18.33
CA GLU A 97 2.85 -5.66 18.83
C GLU A 97 3.20 -4.74 19.99
N VAL A 98 4.00 -5.24 20.94
CA VAL A 98 4.44 -4.48 22.11
C VAL A 98 5.30 -3.29 21.71
N ILE A 99 6.25 -3.50 20.78
CA ILE A 99 7.17 -2.44 20.35
C ILE A 99 6.42 -1.37 19.51
N VAL A 100 5.53 -1.79 18.61
CA VAL A 100 4.65 -0.86 17.87
C VAL A 100 3.80 -0.04 18.82
N LYS A 101 3.18 -0.68 19.82
CA LYS A 101 2.36 0.03 20.80
C LYS A 101 3.20 1.07 21.58
N ARG A 102 4.39 0.72 22.04
CA ARG A 102 5.28 1.66 22.73
C ARG A 102 5.64 2.87 21.85
N ALA A 103 6.00 2.64 20.58
CA ALA A 103 6.30 3.71 19.65
C ALA A 103 5.11 4.66 19.45
N VAL A 104 3.92 4.13 19.26
CA VAL A 104 2.70 4.91 19.07
C VAL A 104 2.29 5.64 20.36
N ASP A 105 2.37 4.99 21.53
CA ASP A 105 2.07 5.61 22.83
C ASP A 105 3.02 6.78 23.14
N ALA A 106 4.30 6.66 22.73
CA ALA A 106 5.27 7.74 22.88
C ALA A 106 4.89 9.00 22.08
N LEU A 107 4.15 8.84 20.97
CA LEU A 107 3.59 9.94 20.16
C LEU A 107 2.22 10.44 20.68
N GLY A 108 1.73 9.96 21.83
CA GLY A 108 0.42 10.33 22.41
C GLY A 108 -0.69 9.31 22.14
N GLY A 109 -0.37 8.14 21.62
CA GLY A 109 -1.31 7.04 21.38
C GLY A 109 -2.12 7.17 20.08
N MET A 110 -2.67 6.04 19.62
CA MET A 110 -3.35 5.98 18.31
C MET A 110 -4.62 6.86 18.26
N LYS A 111 -5.27 7.13 19.39
CA LYS A 111 -6.44 8.03 19.49
C LYS A 111 -6.12 9.49 19.15
N ARG A 112 -4.87 9.91 19.19
CA ARG A 112 -4.42 11.20 18.67
C ARG A 112 -4.59 11.30 17.15
N PHE A 113 -4.43 10.19 16.45
CA PHE A 113 -4.37 10.11 14.99
C PHE A 113 -5.69 9.71 14.35
N ILE A 114 -6.52 8.92 15.04
CA ILE A 114 -7.74 8.32 14.54
C ILE A 114 -8.91 8.78 15.36
N SER A 115 -9.95 9.26 14.68
CA SER A 115 -11.25 9.60 15.27
C SER A 115 -12.22 8.43 15.12
N ARG A 116 -13.21 8.38 16.01
CA ARG A 116 -14.28 7.38 15.93
C ARG A 116 -15.02 7.49 14.59
N GLY A 117 -15.11 6.38 13.87
CA GLY A 117 -15.80 6.29 12.59
C GLY A 117 -14.90 6.48 11.35
N ASP A 118 -13.62 6.82 11.54
CA ASP A 118 -12.68 6.97 10.42
C ASP A 118 -12.52 5.68 9.62
N VAL A 119 -12.38 5.84 8.31
CA VAL A 119 -11.83 4.82 7.39
C VAL A 119 -10.32 5.03 7.32
N VAL A 120 -9.58 4.04 7.81
CA VAL A 120 -8.11 4.09 7.88
C VAL A 120 -7.51 3.20 6.81
N VAL A 121 -6.58 3.72 6.02
CA VAL A 121 -5.77 2.92 5.12
C VAL A 121 -4.37 2.77 5.68
N ILE A 122 -3.92 1.54 5.78
CA ILE A 122 -2.55 1.15 6.13
C ILE A 122 -1.85 0.76 4.83
N LYS A 123 -0.75 1.44 4.53
CA LYS A 123 0.09 1.14 3.38
C LYS A 123 1.42 0.53 3.82
N PRO A 124 1.52 -0.81 3.92
CA PRO A 124 2.80 -1.48 4.14
C PRO A 124 3.66 -1.48 2.87
N ASN A 125 4.81 -2.14 2.92
CA ASN A 125 5.55 -2.57 1.74
C ASN A 125 5.24 -4.04 1.46
N ILE A 126 4.51 -4.33 0.38
CA ILE A 126 4.18 -5.69 -0.08
C ILE A 126 4.65 -5.84 -1.53
N GLY A 127 5.93 -5.51 -1.76
CA GLY A 127 6.49 -5.43 -3.11
C GLY A 127 6.88 -6.78 -3.69
N TRP A 128 7.26 -7.77 -2.87
CA TRP A 128 8.03 -8.92 -3.30
C TRP A 128 7.42 -10.26 -2.87
N ASP A 129 7.51 -11.24 -3.75
CA ASP A 129 7.16 -12.63 -3.47
C ASP A 129 8.24 -13.28 -2.59
N ARG A 130 8.28 -12.86 -1.31
CA ARG A 130 9.27 -13.27 -0.30
C ARG A 130 8.62 -13.52 1.05
N MET A 131 9.17 -14.49 1.80
CA MET A 131 8.79 -14.74 3.19
C MET A 131 9.35 -13.64 4.11
N PRO A 132 8.75 -13.42 5.29
CA PRO A 132 9.18 -12.38 6.24
C PRO A 132 10.66 -12.44 6.62
N ILE A 133 11.24 -13.63 6.69
CA ILE A 133 12.66 -13.83 7.07
C ILE A 133 13.65 -13.10 6.13
N HIS A 134 13.25 -12.80 4.88
CA HIS A 134 14.09 -12.09 3.93
C HIS A 134 14.09 -10.57 4.11
N ALA A 135 13.25 -10.04 4.99
CA ALA A 135 13.08 -8.60 5.23
C ALA A 135 12.89 -7.76 3.94
N ALA A 136 12.20 -8.35 2.95
CA ALA A 136 11.90 -7.70 1.69
C ALA A 136 10.56 -6.93 1.70
N ASN A 137 9.65 -7.32 2.59
CA ASN A 137 8.33 -6.73 2.83
C ASN A 137 8.19 -6.36 4.30
N THR A 138 7.21 -5.51 4.62
CA THR A 138 6.89 -5.19 6.02
C THR A 138 6.54 -6.45 6.80
N ASN A 139 6.97 -6.52 8.05
CA ASN A 139 6.67 -7.62 8.97
C ASN A 139 5.14 -7.72 9.16
N PRO A 140 4.54 -8.89 8.93
CA PRO A 140 3.09 -9.07 9.03
C PRO A 140 2.54 -8.82 10.43
N ASN A 141 3.32 -9.06 11.50
CA ASN A 141 2.90 -8.76 12.86
C ASN A 141 2.87 -7.24 13.13
N VAL A 142 3.79 -6.47 12.55
CA VAL A 142 3.75 -4.99 12.61
C VAL A 142 2.49 -4.46 11.95
N VAL A 143 2.14 -4.96 10.75
CA VAL A 143 0.92 -4.55 10.05
C VAL A 143 -0.33 -4.87 10.86
N ALA A 144 -0.41 -6.08 11.43
CA ALA A 144 -1.52 -6.49 12.27
C ALA A 144 -1.64 -5.65 13.55
N ALA A 145 -0.51 -5.34 14.20
CA ALA A 145 -0.47 -4.48 15.38
C ALA A 145 -1.01 -3.08 15.10
N VAL A 146 -0.58 -2.47 13.99
CA VAL A 146 -1.08 -1.14 13.57
C VAL A 146 -2.59 -1.19 13.26
N ALA A 147 -3.06 -2.26 12.60
CA ALA A 147 -4.49 -2.43 12.30
C ALA A 147 -5.32 -2.57 13.59
N LYS A 148 -4.85 -3.37 14.55
CA LYS A 148 -5.51 -3.53 15.86
C LYS A 148 -5.57 -2.21 16.62
N LEU A 149 -4.47 -1.46 16.71
CA LEU A 149 -4.43 -0.15 17.35
C LEU A 149 -5.38 0.85 16.66
N ALA A 150 -5.55 0.78 15.34
CA ALA A 150 -6.49 1.61 14.61
C ALA A 150 -7.95 1.28 14.98
N PHE A 151 -8.33 0.00 15.08
CA PHE A 151 -9.66 -0.41 15.56
C PHE A 151 -9.88 -0.01 17.02
N ASP A 152 -8.91 -0.22 17.91
CA ASP A 152 -8.98 0.14 19.33
C ASP A 152 -9.12 1.67 19.53
N ALA A 153 -8.62 2.46 18.57
CA ALA A 153 -8.81 3.91 18.55
C ALA A 153 -10.20 4.34 18.03
N GLY A 154 -10.98 3.42 17.46
CA GLY A 154 -12.34 3.66 17.01
C GLY A 154 -12.53 3.76 15.50
N ALA A 155 -11.55 3.32 14.69
CA ALA A 155 -11.73 3.22 13.26
C ALA A 155 -12.95 2.35 12.92
N LYS A 156 -13.80 2.84 12.01
CA LYS A 156 -14.94 2.08 11.48
C LYS A 156 -14.49 0.96 10.55
N LYS A 157 -13.40 1.24 9.83
CA LYS A 157 -12.85 0.34 8.81
C LYS A 157 -11.35 0.52 8.72
N VAL A 158 -10.63 -0.58 8.63
CA VAL A 158 -9.19 -0.59 8.35
C VAL A 158 -8.95 -1.37 7.06
N VAL A 159 -8.25 -0.75 6.13
CA VAL A 159 -7.89 -1.33 4.83
C VAL A 159 -6.38 -1.45 4.74
N VAL A 160 -5.89 -2.60 4.33
CA VAL A 160 -4.47 -2.84 4.03
C VAL A 160 -4.31 -3.01 2.52
N ALA A 161 -3.50 -2.16 1.89
CA ALA A 161 -3.31 -2.17 0.45
C ALA A 161 -1.91 -1.72 0.05
N ASP A 162 -1.38 -2.27 -1.05
CA ASP A 162 -0.13 -1.86 -1.69
C ASP A 162 -0.11 -2.28 -3.16
N GLY A 163 0.65 -1.56 -4.00
CA GLY A 163 0.96 -1.97 -5.36
C GLY A 163 2.25 -2.79 -5.42
N SER A 164 2.12 -4.11 -5.56
CA SER A 164 3.27 -5.02 -5.60
C SER A 164 4.14 -4.87 -6.86
N CYS A 165 5.40 -5.28 -6.77
CA CYS A 165 6.33 -5.35 -7.91
C CYS A 165 6.25 -6.72 -8.61
N ASN A 166 6.08 -7.79 -7.85
CA ASN A 166 5.78 -9.13 -8.36
C ASN A 166 4.24 -9.34 -8.39
N ASP A 167 3.82 -10.58 -8.69
CA ASP A 167 2.41 -10.95 -8.67
C ASP A 167 1.76 -10.61 -7.32
N PRO A 168 0.70 -9.79 -7.28
CA PRO A 168 0.13 -9.32 -6.04
C PRO A 168 -0.39 -10.43 -5.14
N ALA A 169 -1.06 -11.45 -5.69
CA ALA A 169 -1.64 -12.53 -4.90
C ALA A 169 -0.52 -13.29 -4.16
N ARG A 170 0.58 -13.57 -4.86
CA ARG A 170 1.76 -14.24 -4.27
C ARG A 170 2.45 -13.37 -3.22
N CYS A 171 2.63 -12.06 -3.51
CA CYS A 171 3.25 -11.12 -2.57
C CYS A 171 2.46 -11.04 -1.26
N PHE A 172 1.14 -10.85 -1.35
CA PHE A 172 0.26 -10.71 -0.20
C PHE A 172 0.18 -11.98 0.64
N GLN A 173 0.13 -13.15 -0.01
CA GLN A 173 0.12 -14.45 0.68
C GLN A 173 1.48 -14.78 1.31
N ARG A 174 2.56 -14.70 0.53
CA ARG A 174 3.88 -15.16 0.96
C ARG A 174 4.53 -14.26 2.00
N SER A 175 4.25 -12.96 1.99
CA SER A 175 4.65 -12.04 3.06
C SER A 175 3.94 -12.32 4.39
N GLY A 176 2.85 -13.09 4.38
CA GLY A 176 2.01 -13.35 5.55
C GLY A 176 1.10 -12.17 5.94
N ILE A 177 1.22 -11.02 5.26
CA ILE A 177 0.46 -9.81 5.60
C ILE A 177 -1.03 -10.04 5.41
N MET A 178 -1.45 -10.67 4.30
CA MET A 178 -2.87 -11.01 4.08
C MET A 178 -3.44 -11.78 5.27
N LYS A 179 -2.78 -12.86 5.68
CA LYS A 179 -3.24 -13.71 6.78
C LYS A 179 -3.35 -12.95 8.11
N LYS A 180 -2.31 -12.19 8.47
CA LYS A 180 -2.24 -11.50 9.77
C LYS A 180 -3.17 -10.30 9.85
N ALA A 181 -3.27 -9.50 8.77
CA ALA A 181 -4.16 -8.35 8.72
C ALA A 181 -5.64 -8.76 8.73
N SER A 182 -6.02 -9.78 7.94
CA SER A 182 -7.40 -10.30 7.95
C SER A 182 -7.77 -10.92 9.29
N ALA A 183 -6.83 -11.55 10.00
CA ALA A 183 -7.08 -12.15 11.32
C ALA A 183 -7.48 -11.11 12.39
N VAL A 184 -7.09 -9.85 12.24
CA VAL A 184 -7.48 -8.75 13.13
C VAL A 184 -8.65 -7.93 12.57
N GLY A 185 -9.30 -8.38 11.49
CA GLY A 185 -10.50 -7.77 10.92
C GLY A 185 -10.23 -6.70 9.85
N ALA A 186 -8.99 -6.49 9.42
CA ALA A 186 -8.71 -5.55 8.35
C ALA A 186 -9.08 -6.11 6.96
N ASP A 187 -9.63 -5.27 6.10
CA ASP A 187 -9.87 -5.58 4.69
C ASP A 187 -8.54 -5.52 3.93
N VAL A 188 -8.15 -6.61 3.31
CA VAL A 188 -6.94 -6.67 2.49
C VAL A 188 -7.31 -6.53 1.02
N ILE A 189 -6.88 -5.43 0.38
CA ILE A 189 -7.25 -5.08 -0.98
C ILE A 189 -6.04 -5.16 -1.90
N LEU A 190 -6.10 -6.09 -2.86
CA LEU A 190 -5.07 -6.24 -3.89
C LEU A 190 -5.25 -5.16 -4.99
N PRO A 191 -4.15 -4.73 -5.61
CA PRO A 191 -4.21 -3.86 -6.77
C PRO A 191 -4.86 -4.59 -7.95
N ALA A 192 -5.86 -3.95 -8.54
CA ALA A 192 -6.52 -4.40 -9.75
C ALA A 192 -6.68 -3.21 -10.69
N GLU A 193 -6.65 -3.41 -12.00
CA GLU A 193 -6.62 -2.34 -12.99
C GLU A 193 -7.76 -1.32 -12.81
N HIS A 194 -8.97 -1.79 -12.53
CA HIS A 194 -10.14 -0.93 -12.31
C HIS A 194 -10.04 -0.03 -11.05
N ARG A 195 -9.06 -0.26 -10.18
CA ARG A 195 -8.81 0.52 -8.96
C ARG A 195 -7.78 1.65 -9.17
N PHE A 196 -7.28 1.82 -10.37
CA PHE A 196 -6.38 2.92 -10.69
C PHE A 196 -7.12 4.03 -11.42
N ARG A 197 -6.79 5.27 -11.08
CA ARG A 197 -7.29 6.47 -11.75
C ARG A 197 -6.12 7.40 -12.01
N THR A 198 -6.10 8.01 -13.20
CA THR A 198 -5.12 9.07 -13.48
C THR A 198 -5.38 10.26 -12.58
N MET A 199 -4.34 10.66 -11.84
CA MET A 199 -4.38 11.81 -10.94
C MET A 199 -3.20 12.72 -11.22
N ARG A 200 -3.36 14.00 -10.93
CA ARG A 200 -2.29 14.98 -11.06
C ARG A 200 -1.46 15.03 -9.79
N LEU A 201 -0.18 14.67 -9.90
CA LEU A 201 0.76 14.64 -8.78
C LEU A 201 1.42 16.00 -8.56
N LYS A 202 1.55 16.82 -9.61
CA LYS A 202 2.21 18.14 -9.60
C LYS A 202 3.66 18.08 -9.11
N GLY A 203 4.36 17.00 -9.44
CA GLY A 203 5.77 16.85 -9.17
C GLY A 203 6.64 17.46 -10.28
N ASP A 204 7.94 17.54 -10.03
CA ASP A 204 8.90 18.06 -11.02
C ASP A 204 9.11 17.11 -12.20
N VAL A 205 9.00 15.79 -11.95
CA VAL A 205 9.09 14.73 -12.97
C VAL A 205 7.83 13.87 -13.06
N LEU A 206 6.96 13.91 -12.05
CA LEU A 206 5.71 13.17 -11.99
C LEU A 206 4.52 14.12 -12.03
N ASP A 207 3.97 14.39 -13.21
CA ASP A 207 2.79 15.26 -13.33
C ASP A 207 1.49 14.45 -13.27
N GLU A 208 1.21 13.61 -14.25
CA GLU A 208 0.01 12.77 -14.26
C GLU A 208 0.39 11.28 -14.24
N TRP A 209 -0.27 10.52 -13.35
CA TRP A 209 0.02 9.10 -13.20
C TRP A 209 -1.20 8.30 -12.73
N PRO A 210 -1.34 7.00 -13.13
CA PRO A 210 -2.34 6.13 -12.54
C PRO A 210 -2.06 5.90 -11.06
N VAL A 211 -2.99 6.32 -10.20
CA VAL A 211 -2.92 6.19 -8.74
C VAL A 211 -3.88 5.12 -8.27
N PHE A 212 -3.43 4.26 -7.34
CA PHE A 212 -4.25 3.25 -6.69
C PHE A 212 -5.22 3.94 -5.72
N THR A 213 -6.47 4.11 -6.13
CA THR A 213 -7.44 4.96 -5.43
C THR A 213 -7.73 4.49 -4.02
N THR A 214 -7.68 3.18 -3.76
CA THR A 214 -7.83 2.63 -2.40
C THR A 214 -6.89 3.28 -1.38
N LEU A 215 -5.68 3.71 -1.81
CA LEU A 215 -4.68 4.33 -0.93
C LEU A 215 -4.91 5.83 -0.68
N VAL A 216 -5.83 6.45 -1.43
CA VAL A 216 -6.12 7.88 -1.36
C VAL A 216 -7.60 8.18 -1.01
N GLU A 217 -8.43 7.15 -0.99
CA GLU A 217 -9.85 7.21 -0.64
C GLU A 217 -10.07 6.82 0.82
N ALA A 218 -9.47 7.58 1.75
CA ALA A 218 -9.52 7.31 3.17
C ALA A 218 -9.66 8.61 3.98
N ASP A 219 -10.03 8.49 5.24
CA ASP A 219 -9.99 9.62 6.20
C ASP A 219 -8.59 9.77 6.78
N LYS A 220 -7.90 8.66 6.99
CA LYS A 220 -6.53 8.59 7.53
C LYS A 220 -5.68 7.62 6.72
N VAL A 221 -4.41 7.97 6.52
CA VAL A 221 -3.42 7.12 5.88
C VAL A 221 -2.24 6.91 6.81
N ILE A 222 -1.95 5.65 7.13
CA ILE A 222 -0.78 5.24 7.92
C ILE A 222 0.21 4.55 6.97
N ASN A 223 1.39 5.13 6.84
CA ASN A 223 2.49 4.55 6.08
C ASN A 223 3.27 3.57 6.96
N VAL A 224 3.34 2.30 6.58
CA VAL A 224 4.01 1.24 7.36
C VAL A 224 5.09 0.55 6.50
N PRO A 225 6.15 1.29 6.13
CA PRO A 225 7.25 0.75 5.32
C PRO A 225 8.14 -0.17 6.13
N ILE A 226 9.01 -0.92 5.44
CA ILE A 226 10.17 -1.58 6.04
C ILE A 226 11.44 -0.79 5.74
N ALA A 227 12.31 -0.66 6.74
CA ALA A 227 13.66 -0.14 6.54
C ALA A 227 14.52 -1.17 5.83
N LYS A 228 15.13 -0.83 4.68
CA LYS A 228 15.99 -1.76 3.94
C LYS A 228 16.94 -1.07 2.96
N HIS A 229 18.02 -1.77 2.63
CA HIS A 229 18.93 -1.42 1.54
C HIS A 229 18.19 -1.40 0.19
N HIS A 230 18.65 -0.54 -0.71
CA HIS A 230 18.19 -0.46 -2.10
C HIS A 230 19.35 -0.09 -3.02
N ASN A 231 19.65 -0.91 -4.04
CA ASN A 231 20.80 -0.73 -4.92
C ASN A 231 20.86 0.66 -5.56
N LEU A 232 19.74 1.23 -6.02
CA LEU A 232 19.72 2.54 -6.68
C LEU A 232 19.53 3.70 -5.70
N ALA A 233 18.57 3.61 -4.78
CA ALA A 233 18.27 4.67 -3.81
C ALA A 233 19.09 4.57 -2.52
N LYS A 234 20.03 3.62 -2.42
CA LYS A 234 20.84 3.25 -1.24
C LYS A 234 20.01 2.77 -0.05
N PHE A 235 18.92 3.47 0.25
CA PHE A 235 17.99 3.17 1.33
C PHE A 235 16.54 3.30 0.85
N THR A 236 15.63 2.59 1.48
CA THR A 236 14.19 2.74 1.28
C THR A 236 13.45 2.50 2.60
N ALA A 237 12.56 3.42 2.93
CA ALA A 237 11.55 3.27 3.96
C ALA A 237 10.33 4.15 3.61
N ALA A 238 10.02 5.20 4.38
CA ALA A 238 8.76 5.94 4.30
C ALA A 238 8.51 6.60 2.94
N MET A 239 9.43 7.45 2.48
CA MET A 239 9.21 8.23 1.26
C MET A 239 9.16 7.34 0.02
N LYS A 240 10.08 6.38 -0.11
CA LYS A 240 10.11 5.48 -1.26
C LYS A 240 8.99 4.45 -1.25
N ASN A 241 8.38 4.18 -0.11
CA ASN A 241 7.23 3.27 -0.01
C ASN A 241 6.05 3.74 -0.89
N TRP A 242 5.95 5.02 -1.18
CA TRP A 242 4.88 5.58 -2.03
C TRP A 242 4.93 5.12 -3.50
N TYR A 243 6.01 4.49 -3.95
CA TYR A 243 6.03 3.85 -5.27
C TYR A 243 4.88 2.84 -5.45
N GLY A 244 4.44 2.17 -4.37
CA GLY A 244 3.30 1.27 -4.37
C GLY A 244 1.93 1.95 -4.51
N VAL A 245 1.87 3.28 -4.49
CA VAL A 245 0.64 4.06 -4.79
C VAL A 245 0.37 4.13 -6.29
N LEU A 246 1.43 4.01 -7.10
CA LEU A 246 1.35 4.19 -8.54
C LEU A 246 1.13 2.87 -9.29
N GLY A 247 0.37 2.95 -10.36
CA GLY A 247 0.23 1.91 -11.36
C GLY A 247 1.14 2.12 -12.58
N GLY A 248 0.81 1.47 -13.68
CA GLY A 248 1.48 1.64 -14.96
C GLY A 248 2.97 1.25 -14.95
N ARG A 249 3.77 1.92 -15.77
CA ARG A 249 5.20 1.59 -16.00
C ARG A 249 6.10 2.20 -14.91
N ARG A 250 5.99 1.75 -13.68
CA ARG A 250 6.76 2.27 -12.52
C ARG A 250 8.28 2.15 -12.63
N ASN A 251 8.80 1.29 -13.50
CA ASN A 251 10.24 1.23 -13.78
C ASN A 251 10.82 2.56 -14.28
N ARG A 252 10.01 3.40 -14.97
CA ARG A 252 10.42 4.74 -15.42
C ARG A 252 10.79 5.67 -14.26
N LEU A 253 10.22 5.46 -13.06
CA LEU A 253 10.52 6.25 -11.86
C LEU A 253 11.99 6.14 -11.43
N HIS A 254 12.68 5.09 -11.87
CA HIS A 254 14.08 4.87 -11.53
C HIS A 254 15.05 5.68 -12.40
N GLN A 255 14.58 6.32 -13.47
CA GLN A 255 15.42 7.19 -14.31
C GLN A 255 15.80 8.48 -13.59
N ASN A 256 14.89 9.03 -12.76
CA ASN A 256 15.10 10.19 -11.88
C ASN A 256 14.64 9.81 -10.47
N ILE A 257 15.33 8.84 -9.87
CA ILE A 257 14.84 8.14 -8.68
C ILE A 257 14.65 9.09 -7.49
N ASP A 258 15.59 9.98 -7.23
CA ASP A 258 15.55 10.88 -6.08
C ASP A 258 14.42 11.90 -6.23
N THR A 259 14.29 12.52 -7.41
CA THR A 259 13.19 13.47 -7.70
C THR A 259 11.84 12.77 -7.64
N SER A 260 11.73 11.56 -8.20
CA SER A 260 10.49 10.77 -8.15
C SER A 260 10.07 10.42 -6.71
N ILE A 261 11.04 10.12 -5.83
CA ILE A 261 10.77 9.87 -4.40
C ILE A 261 10.28 11.16 -3.72
N ALA A 262 10.92 12.30 -3.97
CA ALA A 262 10.53 13.59 -3.40
C ALA A 262 9.15 14.05 -3.92
N ASP A 263 8.86 13.86 -5.22
CA ASP A 263 7.54 14.14 -5.81
C ASP A 263 6.44 13.33 -5.14
N LEU A 264 6.66 12.02 -4.95
CA LEU A 264 5.70 11.14 -4.30
C LEU A 264 5.51 11.48 -2.82
N ALA A 265 6.56 11.87 -2.11
CA ALA A 265 6.45 12.32 -0.72
C ALA A 265 5.73 13.67 -0.61
N THR A 266 5.80 14.51 -1.65
CA THR A 266 5.00 15.75 -1.75
C THR A 266 3.53 15.43 -1.98
N PHE A 267 3.24 14.46 -2.83
CA PHE A 267 1.89 14.02 -3.16
C PHE A 267 1.22 13.28 -2.00
N MET A 268 1.94 12.38 -1.32
CA MET A 268 1.43 11.56 -0.21
C MET A 268 1.95 12.08 1.13
N ARG A 269 1.07 12.73 1.88
CA ARG A 269 1.34 13.29 3.22
C ARG A 269 0.56 12.52 4.27
N PRO A 270 1.15 11.45 4.85
CA PRO A 270 0.42 10.54 5.73
C PRO A 270 0.05 11.17 7.07
N THR A 271 -0.97 10.60 7.72
CA THR A 271 -1.33 10.92 9.10
C THR A 271 -0.23 10.51 10.09
N LEU A 272 0.36 9.34 9.83
CA LEU A 272 1.39 8.73 10.66
C LEU A 272 2.28 7.83 9.79
N THR A 273 3.56 7.82 10.08
CA THR A 273 4.54 6.88 9.53
C THR A 273 5.04 5.97 10.65
N ILE A 274 5.03 4.66 10.40
CA ILE A 274 5.55 3.63 11.34
C ILE A 274 6.51 2.75 10.54
N ILE A 275 7.81 3.00 10.65
CA ILE A 275 8.83 2.21 9.97
C ILE A 275 9.09 0.92 10.74
N ASP A 276 8.90 -0.18 10.06
CA ASP A 276 9.30 -1.51 10.51
C ASP A 276 10.82 -1.67 10.34
N ALA A 277 11.51 -1.79 11.44
CA ALA A 277 12.90 -2.23 11.56
C ALA A 277 13.02 -3.40 12.54
N MET A 278 12.01 -4.28 12.62
CA MET A 278 12.11 -5.52 13.40
C MET A 278 13.22 -6.41 12.84
N ARG A 279 13.21 -6.60 11.52
CA ARG A 279 14.27 -7.24 10.75
C ARG A 279 14.56 -6.42 9.51
N VAL A 280 15.81 -6.08 9.27
CA VAL A 280 16.24 -5.12 8.24
C VAL A 280 17.12 -5.80 7.21
N LEU A 281 16.84 -5.60 5.92
CA LEU A 281 17.69 -6.04 4.83
C LEU A 281 18.90 -5.08 4.70
N MET A 282 20.09 -5.54 5.06
CA MET A 282 21.28 -4.71 5.16
C MET A 282 21.99 -4.50 3.83
N ARG A 283 21.84 -5.42 2.88
CA ARG A 283 22.49 -5.39 1.55
C ARG A 283 21.67 -6.17 0.52
N ASN A 284 22.04 -6.06 -0.76
CA ASN A 284 21.40 -6.76 -1.89
C ASN A 284 19.87 -6.52 -2.01
N GLY A 285 19.40 -5.36 -1.47
CA GLY A 285 18.00 -4.94 -1.63
C GLY A 285 17.71 -4.29 -2.99
N PRO A 286 16.44 -4.11 -3.34
CA PRO A 286 15.27 -4.11 -2.45
C PRO A 286 14.57 -5.46 -2.27
N GLN A 287 14.92 -6.47 -3.08
CA GLN A 287 14.24 -7.77 -3.12
C GLN A 287 14.84 -8.77 -2.13
N GLY A 288 16.16 -8.67 -1.86
CA GLY A 288 16.88 -9.65 -1.08
C GLY A 288 16.83 -11.05 -1.72
N GLY A 289 17.02 -12.06 -0.89
CA GLY A 289 16.95 -13.47 -1.33
C GLY A 289 17.80 -14.38 -0.45
N ASN A 290 18.91 -13.88 0.04
CA ASN A 290 19.72 -14.54 1.07
C ASN A 290 19.30 -14.02 2.45
N ILE A 291 19.03 -14.93 3.38
CA ILE A 291 18.64 -14.61 4.76
C ILE A 291 19.77 -13.95 5.55
N ASP A 292 21.04 -14.22 5.17
CA ASP A 292 22.23 -13.62 5.79
C ASP A 292 22.42 -12.14 5.44
N ASP A 293 21.68 -11.64 4.46
CA ASP A 293 21.66 -10.22 4.11
C ASP A 293 20.75 -9.42 5.06
N ALA A 294 19.95 -10.10 5.87
CA ALA A 294 19.02 -9.47 6.80
C ALA A 294 19.48 -9.63 8.26
N LYS A 295 19.23 -8.58 9.07
CA LYS A 295 19.62 -8.52 10.49
C LYS A 295 18.43 -8.15 11.35
N ASP A 296 18.27 -8.82 12.48
CA ASP A 296 17.30 -8.46 13.50
C ASP A 296 17.76 -7.20 14.23
N MET A 297 16.90 -6.18 14.25
CA MET A 297 17.13 -4.89 14.87
C MET A 297 16.10 -4.58 15.95
N HIS A 298 14.98 -5.31 15.94
CA HIS A 298 13.90 -5.22 16.92
C HIS A 298 13.52 -3.78 17.28
N THR A 299 13.39 -2.94 16.23
CA THR A 299 13.17 -1.50 16.36
C THR A 299 11.96 -1.09 15.53
N ILE A 300 11.16 -0.17 16.07
CA ILE A 300 10.09 0.53 15.37
C ILE A 300 10.38 2.03 15.46
N VAL A 301 10.26 2.73 14.33
CA VAL A 301 10.38 4.19 14.26
C VAL A 301 9.04 4.76 13.86
N ALA A 302 8.40 5.53 14.75
CA ALA A 302 7.13 6.17 14.45
C ALA A 302 7.30 7.69 14.40
N SER A 303 6.69 8.37 13.42
CA SER A 303 6.80 9.82 13.29
C SER A 303 5.61 10.43 12.54
N VAL A 304 5.32 11.68 12.88
CA VAL A 304 4.41 12.56 12.12
C VAL A 304 5.12 13.21 10.92
N ASP A 305 6.45 13.12 10.85
CA ASP A 305 7.30 13.59 9.76
C ASP A 305 7.97 12.41 9.05
N GLN A 306 7.55 12.12 7.81
CA GLN A 306 8.09 10.99 7.04
C GLN A 306 9.54 11.20 6.60
N VAL A 307 10.00 12.47 6.47
CA VAL A 307 11.39 12.81 6.09
C VAL A 307 12.31 12.55 7.27
N ALA A 308 11.92 13.01 8.45
CA ALA A 308 12.67 12.76 9.69
C ALA A 308 12.73 11.26 10.03
N ALA A 309 11.62 10.54 9.82
CA ALA A 309 11.60 9.10 10.00
C ALA A 309 12.63 8.38 9.11
N ASP A 310 12.71 8.73 7.81
CA ASP A 310 13.70 8.17 6.89
C ASP A 310 15.13 8.61 7.23
N ALA A 311 15.32 9.88 7.63
CA ALA A 311 16.62 10.41 8.01
C ALA A 311 17.21 9.74 9.26
N PHE A 312 16.36 9.34 10.21
CA PHE A 312 16.79 8.50 11.33
C PHE A 312 17.00 7.05 10.88
N ALA A 313 15.99 6.46 10.21
CA ALA A 313 15.99 5.03 9.93
C ALA A 313 17.12 4.58 8.98
N CYS A 314 17.64 5.46 8.12
CA CYS A 314 18.78 5.14 7.27
C CYS A 314 20.05 4.80 8.09
N THR A 315 20.19 5.33 9.30
CA THR A 315 21.30 5.01 10.20
C THR A 315 21.32 3.54 10.63
N LEU A 316 20.15 2.89 10.67
CA LEU A 316 20.01 1.47 11.04
C LEU A 316 20.70 0.53 10.05
N ILE A 317 20.93 0.97 8.81
CA ILE A 317 21.70 0.22 7.81
C ILE A 317 23.08 0.82 7.54
N GLY A 318 23.55 1.71 8.40
CA GLY A 318 24.86 2.36 8.28
C GLY A 318 24.90 3.42 7.17
N GLN A 319 23.76 3.94 6.72
CA GLN A 319 23.70 5.06 5.78
C GLN A 319 23.64 6.39 6.52
N HIS A 320 24.14 7.45 5.87
CA HIS A 320 24.01 8.80 6.34
C HIS A 320 23.00 9.57 5.49
N ARG A 321 22.19 10.42 6.11
CA ARG A 321 21.14 11.21 5.42
C ARG A 321 21.67 12.04 4.26
N ASP A 322 22.88 12.60 4.37
CA ASP A 322 23.50 13.42 3.32
C ASP A 322 23.85 12.61 2.05
N ASN A 323 23.90 11.29 2.16
CA ASN A 323 24.09 10.38 1.02
C ASN A 323 22.79 10.06 0.28
N LEU A 324 21.66 10.64 0.71
CA LEU A 324 20.32 10.37 0.20
C LEU A 324 19.72 11.67 -0.37
N PRO A 325 19.95 11.99 -1.67
CA PRO A 325 19.56 13.27 -2.25
C PRO A 325 18.07 13.58 -2.11
N TYR A 326 17.21 12.55 -2.16
CA TYR A 326 15.76 12.73 -1.99
C TYR A 326 15.37 13.27 -0.61
N LEU A 327 16.15 13.02 0.46
CA LEU A 327 15.90 13.59 1.78
C LEU A 327 16.16 15.10 1.78
N LYS A 328 17.26 15.52 1.16
CA LYS A 328 17.59 16.93 1.00
C LYS A 328 16.52 17.66 0.18
N MET A 329 16.12 17.09 -0.96
CA MET A 329 15.04 17.65 -1.80
C MET A 329 13.74 17.80 -1.01
N ALA A 330 13.36 16.80 -0.23
CA ALA A 330 12.15 16.85 0.58
C ALA A 330 12.22 17.91 1.68
N HIS A 331 13.37 18.07 2.31
CA HIS A 331 13.61 19.10 3.30
C HIS A 331 13.52 20.51 2.67
N GLU A 332 14.17 20.73 1.55
CA GLU A 332 14.14 22.00 0.80
C GLU A 332 12.74 22.35 0.29
N ARG A 333 11.92 21.37 -0.03
CA ARG A 333 10.49 21.54 -0.41
C ARG A 333 9.56 21.77 0.79
N GLY A 334 10.05 21.76 2.02
CA GLY A 334 9.23 21.91 3.23
C GLY A 334 8.26 20.75 3.48
N ILE A 335 8.56 19.55 2.98
CA ILE A 335 7.74 18.35 3.21
C ILE A 335 7.90 17.87 4.65
N GLY A 336 9.13 17.99 5.19
CA GLY A 336 9.53 17.62 6.53
C GLY A 336 10.99 18.03 6.77
N THR A 337 11.57 17.59 7.88
CA THR A 337 12.97 17.89 8.20
C THR A 337 13.89 16.67 8.08
N MET A 338 15.04 16.81 7.42
CA MET A 338 16.08 15.79 7.46
C MET A 338 16.93 15.83 8.75
N PHE A 339 16.75 16.86 9.57
CA PHE A 339 17.43 17.04 10.86
C PHE A 339 16.50 16.58 11.99
N TRP A 340 16.31 15.25 12.08
CA TRP A 340 15.39 14.63 13.03
C TRP A 340 15.73 14.95 14.49
N GLU A 341 16.98 15.27 14.78
CA GLU A 341 17.48 15.66 16.11
C GLU A 341 16.83 16.94 16.63
N ASN A 342 16.32 17.79 15.71
CA ASN A 342 15.63 19.04 16.04
C ASN A 342 14.18 18.86 16.44
N LEU A 343 13.63 17.64 16.26
CA LEU A 343 12.27 17.30 16.68
C LEU A 343 12.22 16.92 18.16
N ARG A 344 11.01 16.90 18.71
CA ARG A 344 10.77 16.28 20.02
C ARG A 344 10.86 14.76 19.88
N VAL A 345 12.06 14.22 20.10
CA VAL A 345 12.35 12.80 19.99
C VAL A 345 12.10 12.09 21.31
N LYS A 346 11.52 10.88 21.28
CA LYS A 346 11.37 10.02 22.44
C LYS A 346 11.89 8.62 22.14
N GLU A 347 12.86 8.14 22.89
CA GLU A 347 13.34 6.76 22.86
C GLU A 347 12.68 5.95 23.98
N VAL A 348 12.14 4.75 23.66
CA VAL A 348 11.37 3.90 24.58
C VAL A 348 11.64 2.41 24.37
#